data_c5fc901574445d4c033ccf0ec875b49c
#
_entry.id   c5fc901574445d4c033ccf0ec875b49c
#
_cell.length_a   1.000
_cell.length_b   1.000
_cell.length_c   1.000
_cell.angle_alpha   90.00
_cell.angle_beta   90.00
_cell.angle_gamma   90.00
#
_symmetry.space_group_name_H-M   'P 1'
#
loop_
_entity.id
_entity.type
_entity.pdbx_description
1 polymer ?
#
loop_
_entity_poly.entity_id
_entity_poly.type
_entity_poly.pdbx_seq_one_letter_code
_entity_poly.pdbx_strand_id
1 'polypeptide(L)'
;MKMDRKYWLNTVIVCFLMMIIIIQIPMHVYADEKRTVAIGTNAEYAPFEYLDSNGDLTGFDIDLMNAIAEEAGFEVKWVDLPFDSLLGSIEAGDIEAIAASIAPTEERAKSVDFSDVYYSGSQSLVYRTDEKYTDFSDIKGRTIAVLEGSQSDMIASGENTDYGVVEDATVKRFKNASSAIMELKNKGADAVIID
;
A
#
# COMPACT_ATOMS: atom_id res chain seq x y z
N MET A 1 -48.32 31.58 55.12
CA MET A 1 -48.96 30.35 54.64
C MET A 1 -48.02 29.19 54.98
N LYS A 2 -48.30 28.44 56.07
CA LYS A 2 -47.44 27.31 56.45
C LYS A 2 -47.84 26.12 55.56
N MET A 3 -46.89 25.69 54.74
CA MET A 3 -47.07 24.51 53.90
C MET A 3 -47.24 23.29 54.80
N ASP A 4 -48.26 22.48 54.56
CA ASP A 4 -48.59 21.31 55.37
C ASP A 4 -47.47 20.29 55.24
N ARG A 5 -46.96 19.76 56.34
CA ARG A 5 -45.83 18.86 56.45
C ARG A 5 -45.98 17.62 55.53
N LYS A 6 -47.22 17.23 55.28
CA LYS A 6 -47.57 16.12 54.39
C LYS A 6 -47.30 16.40 52.91
N TYR A 7 -47.55 17.62 52.46
CA TYR A 7 -47.31 18.04 51.09
C TYR A 7 -45.79 18.26 50.85
N TRP A 8 -45.06 18.77 51.85
CA TRP A 8 -43.63 18.93 51.77
C TRP A 8 -42.91 17.56 51.65
N LEU A 9 -43.34 16.54 52.44
CA LEU A 9 -42.74 15.18 52.41
C LEU A 9 -43.00 14.51 51.05
N ASN A 10 -44.20 14.63 50.49
CA ASN A 10 -44.56 14.09 49.19
C ASN A 10 -43.74 14.73 48.06
N THR A 11 -43.55 16.07 48.10
CA THR A 11 -42.72 16.77 47.11
C THR A 11 -41.28 16.34 47.13
N VAL A 12 -40.70 16.17 48.31
CA VAL A 12 -39.31 15.62 48.47
C VAL A 12 -39.19 14.22 47.92
N ILE A 13 -40.13 13.33 48.19
CA ILE A 13 -40.14 11.95 47.69
C ILE A 13 -40.25 11.92 46.16
N VAL A 14 -41.12 12.74 45.58
CA VAL A 14 -41.26 12.83 44.12
C VAL A 14 -39.98 13.36 43.47
N CYS A 15 -39.37 14.39 44.03
CA CYS A 15 -38.09 14.92 43.52
C CYS A 15 -36.93 13.85 43.63
N PHE A 16 -36.91 13.08 44.72
CA PHE A 16 -35.92 12.01 44.91
C PHE A 16 -36.14 10.86 43.93
N LEU A 17 -37.38 10.47 43.65
CA LEU A 17 -37.74 9.46 42.65
C LEU A 17 -37.43 9.93 41.24
N MET A 18 -37.68 11.20 40.89
CA MET A 18 -37.23 11.75 39.62
C MET A 18 -35.74 11.80 39.46
N MET A 19 -34.99 12.12 40.50
CA MET A 19 -33.50 12.11 40.46
C MET A 19 -32.96 10.71 40.25
N ILE A 20 -33.56 9.67 40.78
CA ILE A 20 -33.17 8.26 40.59
C ILE A 20 -33.45 7.81 39.14
N ILE A 21 -34.51 8.29 38.50
CA ILE A 21 -34.85 7.94 37.13
C ILE A 21 -33.83 8.57 36.12
N ILE A 22 -33.31 9.77 36.41
CA ILE A 22 -32.30 10.43 35.57
C ILE A 22 -30.95 9.69 35.57
N ILE A 23 -30.60 8.98 36.67
CA ILE A 23 -29.36 8.22 36.81
C ILE A 23 -29.37 6.89 36.00
N GLN A 24 -30.54 6.45 35.55
CA GLN A 24 -30.71 5.20 34.78
C GLN A 24 -30.70 5.37 33.25
N ILE A 25 -30.37 6.55 32.72
CA ILE A 25 -30.15 6.69 31.28
C ILE A 25 -28.86 5.94 30.96
N PRO A 26 -28.89 4.78 30.29
CA PRO A 26 -27.67 4.13 29.87
C PRO A 26 -26.93 5.11 28.95
N MET A 27 -25.80 5.61 29.40
CA MET A 27 -24.88 6.32 28.53
C MET A 27 -24.39 5.26 27.52
N HIS A 28 -25.08 5.17 26.38
CA HIS A 28 -24.57 4.43 25.27
C HIS A 28 -23.28 5.14 24.86
N VAL A 29 -22.15 4.63 25.34
CA VAL A 29 -20.87 4.93 24.72
C VAL A 29 -20.96 4.30 23.34
N TYR A 30 -21.30 5.10 22.34
CA TYR A 30 -21.06 4.74 20.95
C TYR A 30 -19.53 4.62 20.88
N ALA A 31 -19.02 3.40 20.95
CA ALA A 31 -17.68 3.14 20.42
C ALA A 31 -17.77 3.55 18.96
N ASP A 32 -17.06 4.61 18.60
CA ASP A 32 -16.94 5.04 17.22
C ASP A 32 -16.31 3.88 16.47
N GLU A 33 -17.11 3.16 15.69
CA GLU A 33 -16.66 2.00 14.94
C GLU A 33 -15.68 2.55 13.89
N LYS A 34 -14.39 2.27 14.07
CA LYS A 34 -13.36 2.77 13.17
C LYS A 34 -13.68 2.33 11.74
N ARG A 35 -13.60 3.26 10.81
CA ARG A 35 -13.71 2.95 9.39
C ARG A 35 -12.62 1.96 9.01
N THR A 36 -12.96 0.90 8.30
CA THR A 36 -11.98 -0.01 7.69
C THR A 36 -11.69 0.44 6.27
N VAL A 37 -10.42 0.58 5.93
CA VAL A 37 -9.92 1.02 4.61
C VAL A 37 -9.19 -0.15 3.95
N ALA A 38 -9.59 -0.50 2.73
CA ALA A 38 -8.93 -1.54 1.96
C ALA A 38 -7.67 -0.97 1.28
N ILE A 39 -6.50 -1.50 1.64
CA ILE A 39 -5.20 -1.06 1.13
C ILE A 39 -4.59 -2.18 0.29
N GLY A 40 -4.31 -1.90 -0.98
CA GLY A 40 -3.61 -2.81 -1.88
C GLY A 40 -2.11 -2.80 -1.65
N THR A 41 -1.50 -3.97 -1.70
CA THR A 41 -0.05 -4.16 -1.65
C THR A 41 0.36 -5.30 -2.59
N ASN A 42 1.67 -5.48 -2.82
CA ASN A 42 2.23 -6.65 -3.50
C ASN A 42 3.31 -7.28 -2.61
N ALA A 43 2.94 -8.31 -1.83
CA ALA A 43 3.72 -8.87 -0.74
C ALA A 43 4.94 -9.70 -1.19
N GLU A 44 5.70 -9.22 -2.17
CA GLU A 44 6.86 -9.90 -2.77
C GLU A 44 8.11 -9.01 -2.87
N TYR A 45 8.10 -7.83 -2.20
CA TYR A 45 9.16 -6.82 -2.34
C TYR A 45 9.82 -6.44 -1.01
N ALA A 46 10.58 -7.38 -0.42
CA ALA A 46 11.37 -7.11 0.78
C ALA A 46 12.46 -6.04 0.52
N PRO A 47 12.69 -5.10 1.45
CA PRO A 47 12.16 -5.01 2.81
C PRO A 47 10.89 -4.16 2.95
N PHE A 48 10.23 -3.76 1.85
CA PHE A 48 9.13 -2.80 1.89
C PHE A 48 7.78 -3.47 2.18
N GLU A 49 7.41 -4.50 1.43
CA GLU A 49 6.19 -5.27 1.61
C GLU A 49 6.46 -6.74 1.23
N TYR A 50 6.33 -7.64 2.19
CA TYR A 50 6.60 -9.07 1.96
C TYR A 50 5.95 -9.94 3.03
N LEU A 51 5.85 -11.25 2.74
CA LEU A 51 5.47 -12.23 3.75
C LEU A 51 6.71 -12.73 4.47
N ASP A 52 6.70 -12.71 5.79
CA ASP A 52 7.78 -13.27 6.60
C ASP A 52 7.78 -14.80 6.58
N SER A 53 8.66 -15.44 7.34
CA SER A 53 8.76 -16.90 7.42
C SER A 53 7.54 -17.60 8.01
N ASN A 54 6.65 -16.86 8.70
CA ASN A 54 5.39 -17.36 9.25
C ASN A 54 4.22 -17.15 8.29
N GLY A 55 4.43 -16.41 7.21
CA GLY A 55 3.40 -15.98 6.27
C GLY A 55 2.67 -14.71 6.69
N ASP A 56 3.22 -13.96 7.65
CA ASP A 56 2.65 -12.69 8.08
C ASP A 56 3.14 -11.55 7.18
N LEU A 57 2.20 -10.67 6.78
CA LEU A 57 2.51 -9.49 5.98
C LEU A 57 3.27 -8.45 6.81
N THR A 58 4.44 -8.04 6.35
CA THR A 58 5.34 -7.15 7.06
C THR A 58 6.18 -6.31 6.08
N GLY A 59 6.89 -5.33 6.59
CA GLY A 59 7.82 -4.48 5.85
C GLY A 59 7.60 -3.00 6.11
N PHE A 60 8.46 -2.19 5.53
CA PHE A 60 8.48 -0.75 5.76
C PHE A 60 7.16 -0.07 5.35
N ASP A 61 6.61 -0.39 4.18
CA ASP A 61 5.35 0.19 3.70
C ASP A 61 4.16 -0.27 4.55
N ILE A 62 4.22 -1.51 5.04
CA ILE A 62 3.18 -2.07 5.92
C ILE A 62 3.18 -1.34 7.27
N ASP A 63 4.37 -1.16 7.87
CA ASP A 63 4.52 -0.47 9.15
C ASP A 63 4.15 1.01 9.05
N LEU A 64 4.57 1.68 7.96
CA LEU A 64 4.24 3.08 7.69
C LEU A 64 2.73 3.27 7.56
N MET A 65 2.05 2.44 6.76
CA MET A 65 0.61 2.56 6.56
C MET A 65 -0.17 2.22 7.83
N ASN A 66 0.26 1.23 8.61
CA ASN A 66 -0.36 0.92 9.90
C ASN A 66 -0.21 2.09 10.90
N ALA A 67 0.95 2.75 10.93
CA ALA A 67 1.15 3.94 11.76
C ALA A 67 0.27 5.13 11.32
N ILE A 68 0.13 5.34 10.01
CA ILE A 68 -0.80 6.34 9.46
C ILE A 68 -2.23 6.04 9.87
N ALA A 69 -2.65 4.78 9.78
CA ALA A 69 -4.00 4.36 10.14
C ALA A 69 -4.29 4.56 11.63
N GLU A 70 -3.32 4.26 12.50
CA GLU A 70 -3.43 4.51 13.94
C GLU A 70 -3.62 5.99 14.24
N GLU A 71 -2.81 6.86 13.66
CA GLU A 71 -2.87 8.31 13.87
C GLU A 71 -4.15 8.92 13.28
N ALA A 72 -4.58 8.45 12.10
CA ALA A 72 -5.78 8.94 11.42
C ALA A 72 -7.08 8.32 11.94
N GLY A 73 -7.01 7.27 12.78
CA GLY A 73 -8.16 6.67 13.43
C GLY A 73 -8.99 5.72 12.57
N PHE A 74 -8.37 5.02 11.60
CA PHE A 74 -9.02 3.97 10.81
C PHE A 74 -8.31 2.61 10.99
N GLU A 75 -8.94 1.54 10.49
CA GLU A 75 -8.36 0.20 10.47
C GLU A 75 -7.96 -0.17 9.03
N VAL A 76 -6.81 -0.85 8.88
CA VAL A 76 -6.35 -1.32 7.58
C VAL A 76 -6.85 -2.72 7.31
N LYS A 77 -7.43 -2.93 6.13
CA LYS A 77 -7.66 -4.24 5.55
C LYS A 77 -6.69 -4.41 4.38
N TRP A 78 -5.63 -5.17 4.59
CA TRP A 78 -4.66 -5.46 3.54
C TRP A 78 -5.24 -6.37 2.46
N VAL A 79 -4.93 -6.05 1.19
CA VAL A 79 -5.31 -6.82 0.00
C VAL A 79 -4.04 -7.05 -0.83
N ASP A 80 -3.52 -8.28 -0.79
CA ASP A 80 -2.34 -8.67 -1.57
C ASP A 80 -2.75 -8.97 -3.02
N LEU A 81 -2.15 -8.27 -3.97
CA LEU A 81 -2.47 -8.32 -5.41
C LEU A 81 -1.18 -8.34 -6.25
N PRO A 82 -1.22 -8.90 -7.46
CA PRO A 82 -0.16 -8.68 -8.45
C PRO A 82 0.07 -7.18 -8.67
N PHE A 83 1.33 -6.76 -8.76
CA PHE A 83 1.70 -5.34 -8.85
C PHE A 83 1.00 -4.60 -9.99
N ASP A 84 0.94 -5.20 -11.17
CA ASP A 84 0.27 -4.66 -12.36
C ASP A 84 -1.24 -4.50 -12.21
N SER A 85 -1.85 -5.16 -11.23
CA SER A 85 -3.29 -5.10 -10.96
C SER A 85 -3.69 -3.98 -9.99
N LEU A 86 -2.73 -3.41 -9.24
CA LEU A 86 -3.00 -2.46 -8.16
C LEU A 86 -3.75 -1.21 -8.64
N LEU A 87 -3.27 -0.57 -9.72
CA LEU A 87 -3.93 0.64 -10.26
C LEU A 87 -5.33 0.36 -10.77
N GLY A 88 -5.52 -0.75 -11.49
CA GLY A 88 -6.85 -1.14 -11.95
C GLY A 88 -7.81 -1.43 -10.81
N SER A 89 -7.31 -1.96 -9.69
CA SER A 89 -8.13 -2.26 -8.52
C SER A 89 -8.59 -0.99 -7.77
N ILE A 90 -7.78 0.08 -7.73
CA ILE A 90 -8.21 1.35 -7.15
C ILE A 90 -9.23 2.05 -8.06
N GLU A 91 -9.05 2.00 -9.38
CA GLU A 91 -10.01 2.54 -10.36
C GLU A 91 -11.36 1.80 -10.30
N ALA A 92 -11.34 0.49 -10.07
CA ALA A 92 -12.54 -0.33 -9.89
C ALA A 92 -13.22 -0.11 -8.53
N GLY A 93 -12.52 0.48 -7.54
CA GLY A 93 -13.03 0.68 -6.18
C GLY A 93 -12.94 -0.57 -5.31
N ASP A 94 -12.16 -1.58 -5.70
CA ASP A 94 -11.92 -2.79 -4.92
C ASP A 94 -10.98 -2.52 -3.73
N ILE A 95 -10.08 -1.54 -3.89
CA ILE A 95 -9.21 -0.99 -2.85
C ILE A 95 -9.33 0.54 -2.85
N GLU A 96 -8.98 1.18 -1.72
CA GLU A 96 -9.11 2.62 -1.52
C GLU A 96 -7.76 3.34 -1.57
N ALA A 97 -6.67 2.63 -1.31
CA ALA A 97 -5.30 3.14 -1.44
C ALA A 97 -4.33 2.01 -1.77
N ILE A 98 -3.10 2.38 -2.11
CA ILE A 98 -2.00 1.46 -2.41
C ILE A 98 -0.82 1.82 -1.52
N ALA A 99 -0.21 0.81 -0.89
CA ALA A 99 1.10 0.88 -0.24
C ALA A 99 1.93 -0.32 -0.76
N ALA A 100 2.78 -0.06 -1.75
CA ALA A 100 3.49 -1.07 -2.52
C ALA A 100 4.73 -0.48 -3.23
N SER A 101 5.45 0.43 -2.56
CA SER A 101 6.66 1.09 -3.12
C SER A 101 6.46 1.66 -4.53
N ILE A 102 5.22 2.12 -4.83
CA ILE A 102 4.84 2.56 -6.16
C ILE A 102 5.36 3.97 -6.47
N ALA A 103 6.24 4.08 -7.46
CA ALA A 103 6.79 5.36 -7.88
C ALA A 103 5.72 6.26 -8.55
N PRO A 104 5.67 7.57 -8.23
CA PRO A 104 4.84 8.53 -8.94
C PRO A 104 5.39 8.76 -10.35
N THR A 105 4.58 8.48 -11.36
CA THR A 105 4.86 8.81 -12.76
C THR A 105 3.74 9.68 -13.32
N GLU A 106 4.04 10.47 -14.36
CA GLU A 106 3.02 11.31 -15.00
C GLU A 106 1.84 10.48 -15.51
N GLU A 107 2.09 9.25 -15.98
CA GLU A 107 1.03 8.36 -16.46
C GLU A 107 0.12 7.91 -15.34
N ARG A 108 0.71 7.42 -14.23
CA ARG A 108 -0.05 6.97 -13.04
C ARG A 108 -0.82 8.12 -12.38
N ALA A 109 -0.24 9.33 -12.36
CA ALA A 109 -0.87 10.52 -11.80
C ALA A 109 -2.13 11.00 -12.56
N LYS A 110 -2.43 10.43 -13.73
CA LYS A 110 -3.69 10.67 -14.43
C LYS A 110 -4.87 9.93 -13.79
N SER A 111 -4.60 8.81 -13.10
CA SER A 111 -5.62 7.94 -12.53
C SER A 111 -5.70 8.01 -11.02
N VAL A 112 -4.61 8.32 -10.32
CA VAL A 112 -4.53 8.33 -8.85
C VAL A 112 -3.75 9.54 -8.33
N ASP A 113 -4.05 9.95 -7.10
CA ASP A 113 -3.25 10.92 -6.36
C ASP A 113 -2.12 10.20 -5.60
N PHE A 114 -0.99 10.88 -5.42
CA PHE A 114 0.15 10.39 -4.67
C PHE A 114 0.35 11.19 -3.39
N SER A 115 0.86 10.54 -2.35
CA SER A 115 1.40 11.22 -1.16
C SER A 115 2.70 11.97 -1.48
N ASP A 116 3.24 12.69 -0.51
CA ASP A 116 4.64 13.10 -0.55
C ASP A 116 5.55 11.88 -0.63
N VAL A 117 6.72 12.06 -1.28
CA VAL A 117 7.72 11.00 -1.40
C VAL A 117 8.31 10.68 -0.04
N TYR A 118 8.12 9.45 0.44
CA TYR A 118 8.63 8.97 1.73
C TYR A 118 9.93 8.16 1.62
N TYR A 119 10.25 7.66 0.42
CA TYR A 119 11.48 6.94 0.11
C TYR A 119 11.95 7.27 -1.30
N SER A 120 13.28 7.32 -1.51
CA SER A 120 13.88 7.52 -2.83
C SER A 120 14.81 6.37 -3.13
N GLY A 121 14.52 5.64 -4.19
CA GLY A 121 15.34 4.59 -4.74
C GLY A 121 15.92 4.96 -6.09
N SER A 122 16.57 4.02 -6.72
CA SER A 122 17.05 4.11 -8.11
C SER A 122 16.88 2.78 -8.82
N GLN A 123 16.79 2.83 -10.14
CA GLN A 123 16.77 1.63 -10.96
C GLN A 123 18.16 1.05 -11.11
N SER A 124 18.26 -0.26 -11.00
CA SER A 124 19.50 -1.01 -11.09
C SER A 124 19.46 -1.98 -12.25
N LEU A 125 20.63 -2.14 -12.92
CA LEU A 125 20.84 -3.14 -13.95
C LEU A 125 21.54 -4.34 -13.32
N VAL A 126 20.84 -5.46 -13.24
CA VAL A 126 21.37 -6.72 -12.71
C VAL A 126 21.71 -7.67 -13.87
N TYR A 127 22.92 -8.19 -13.88
CA TYR A 127 23.41 -9.10 -14.92
C TYR A 127 24.30 -10.18 -14.32
N ARG A 128 24.56 -11.23 -15.10
CA ARG A 128 25.47 -12.32 -14.68
C ARG A 128 26.90 -11.84 -14.62
N THR A 129 27.72 -12.43 -13.76
CA THR A 129 29.12 -12.05 -13.53
C THR A 129 30.03 -12.29 -14.74
N ASP A 130 29.61 -13.07 -15.70
CA ASP A 130 30.31 -13.32 -16.97
C ASP A 130 30.01 -12.26 -18.05
N GLU A 131 29.02 -11.38 -17.79
CA GLU A 131 28.69 -10.23 -18.61
C GLU A 131 29.23 -8.93 -17.97
N LYS A 132 29.26 -7.85 -18.71
CA LYS A 132 29.69 -6.56 -18.19
C LYS A 132 28.91 -5.44 -18.90
N TYR A 133 27.99 -4.84 -18.16
CA TYR A 133 27.24 -3.67 -18.57
C TYR A 133 27.53 -2.52 -17.60
N THR A 134 27.63 -1.31 -18.07
CA THR A 134 27.91 -0.11 -17.28
C THR A 134 26.77 0.90 -17.36
N ASP A 135 25.92 0.76 -18.37
CA ASP A 135 24.83 1.68 -18.67
C ASP A 135 23.66 0.92 -19.29
N PHE A 136 22.47 1.49 -19.26
CA PHE A 136 21.29 0.92 -19.91
C PHE A 136 21.43 0.85 -21.46
N SER A 137 22.26 1.67 -22.07
CA SER A 137 22.55 1.59 -23.50
C SER A 137 23.34 0.33 -23.90
N ASP A 138 24.07 -0.28 -22.97
CA ASP A 138 24.85 -1.50 -23.21
C ASP A 138 23.98 -2.74 -23.45
N ILE A 139 22.70 -2.66 -23.06
CA ILE A 139 21.74 -3.77 -23.22
C ILE A 139 20.88 -3.65 -24.45
N LYS A 140 21.27 -2.81 -25.43
CA LYS A 140 20.61 -2.70 -26.72
C LYS A 140 20.49 -4.07 -27.41
N GLY A 141 19.29 -4.38 -27.92
CA GLY A 141 18.99 -5.63 -28.61
C GLY A 141 19.04 -6.87 -27.73
N ARG A 142 19.15 -6.72 -26.40
CA ARG A 142 19.20 -7.82 -25.42
C ARG A 142 17.82 -8.21 -24.93
N THR A 143 17.75 -9.36 -24.31
CA THR A 143 16.54 -9.82 -23.61
C THR A 143 16.57 -9.35 -22.16
N ILE A 144 15.60 -8.52 -21.79
CA ILE A 144 15.51 -7.89 -20.45
C ILE A 144 14.30 -8.45 -19.73
N ALA A 145 14.50 -8.92 -18.50
CA ALA A 145 13.42 -9.36 -17.63
C ALA A 145 13.06 -8.27 -16.64
N VAL A 146 11.75 -8.05 -16.41
CA VAL A 146 11.22 -6.99 -15.56
C VAL A 146 9.98 -7.48 -14.80
N LEU A 147 9.62 -6.79 -13.72
CA LEU A 147 8.32 -6.88 -13.09
C LEU A 147 7.30 -6.14 -13.96
N GLU A 148 6.25 -6.82 -14.36
CA GLU A 148 5.18 -6.27 -15.22
C GLU A 148 4.51 -5.05 -14.57
N GLY A 149 4.33 -3.99 -15.35
CA GLY A 149 3.71 -2.73 -14.92
C GLY A 149 4.56 -1.87 -13.98
N SER A 150 5.79 -2.28 -13.66
CA SER A 150 6.72 -1.50 -12.83
C SER A 150 7.39 -0.36 -13.61
N GLN A 151 8.12 0.51 -12.90
CA GLN A 151 8.95 1.52 -13.54
C GLN A 151 10.06 0.87 -14.39
N SER A 152 10.59 -0.28 -13.96
CA SER A 152 11.56 -1.07 -14.72
C SER A 152 11.02 -1.54 -16.07
N ASP A 153 9.74 -1.90 -16.13
CA ASP A 153 9.05 -2.26 -17.38
C ASP A 153 8.94 -1.06 -18.32
N MET A 154 8.56 0.10 -17.78
CA MET A 154 8.48 1.35 -18.56
C MET A 154 9.84 1.75 -19.14
N ILE A 155 10.94 1.54 -18.41
CA ILE A 155 12.31 1.80 -18.89
C ILE A 155 12.67 0.80 -19.98
N ALA A 156 12.48 -0.49 -19.75
CA ALA A 156 12.80 -1.55 -20.70
C ALA A 156 12.00 -1.43 -22.00
N SER A 157 10.77 -0.93 -21.93
CA SER A 157 9.87 -0.71 -23.07
C SER A 157 10.10 0.64 -23.78
N GLY A 158 10.98 1.50 -23.24
CA GLY A 158 11.24 2.83 -23.77
C GLY A 158 10.15 3.88 -23.49
N GLU A 159 9.23 3.57 -22.57
CA GLU A 159 8.17 4.48 -22.13
C GLU A 159 8.67 5.52 -21.12
N ASN A 160 9.71 5.16 -20.34
CA ASN A 160 10.40 6.06 -19.42
C ASN A 160 11.86 6.20 -19.86
N THR A 161 12.27 7.39 -20.23
CA THR A 161 13.62 7.69 -20.76
C THR A 161 14.52 8.43 -19.76
N ASP A 162 14.08 8.64 -18.52
CA ASP A 162 14.84 9.36 -17.49
C ASP A 162 16.17 8.67 -17.15
N TYR A 163 16.22 7.37 -17.36
CA TYR A 163 17.41 6.51 -17.11
C TYR A 163 18.19 6.19 -18.40
N GLY A 164 17.84 6.81 -19.50
CA GLY A 164 18.39 6.48 -20.82
C GLY A 164 17.44 5.62 -21.66
N VAL A 165 17.78 5.42 -22.91
CA VAL A 165 16.95 4.66 -23.87
C VAL A 165 17.49 3.26 -24.02
N VAL A 166 16.65 2.27 -23.74
CA VAL A 166 16.94 0.86 -24.07
C VAL A 166 16.36 0.58 -25.46
N GLU A 167 17.24 0.59 -26.47
CA GLU A 167 16.84 0.38 -27.87
C GLU A 167 16.75 -1.10 -28.22
N ASP A 168 15.75 -1.46 -29.01
CA ASP A 168 15.57 -2.79 -29.62
C ASP A 168 15.56 -3.96 -28.61
N ALA A 169 15.22 -3.72 -27.34
CA ALA A 169 15.18 -4.77 -26.32
C ALA A 169 13.99 -5.72 -26.53
N THR A 170 14.23 -7.00 -26.23
CA THR A 170 13.15 -7.96 -26.05
C THR A 170 12.76 -7.99 -24.58
N VAL A 171 11.58 -7.44 -24.22
CA VAL A 171 11.13 -7.33 -22.85
C VAL A 171 10.35 -8.58 -22.44
N LYS A 172 10.82 -9.27 -21.38
CA LYS A 172 10.13 -10.39 -20.73
C LYS A 172 9.54 -9.92 -19.41
N ARG A 173 8.21 -9.94 -19.32
CA ARG A 173 7.44 -9.49 -18.15
C ARG A 173 7.12 -10.64 -17.22
N PHE A 174 7.31 -10.44 -15.95
CA PHE A 174 7.04 -11.40 -14.89
C PHE A 174 6.10 -10.80 -13.84
N LYS A 175 5.27 -11.64 -13.21
CA LYS A 175 4.34 -11.20 -12.16
C LYS A 175 5.03 -10.90 -10.83
N ASN A 176 6.30 -11.36 -10.67
CA ASN A 176 7.12 -11.06 -9.50
C ASN A 176 8.61 -10.90 -9.88
N ALA A 177 9.32 -10.13 -9.08
CA ALA A 177 10.73 -9.82 -9.28
C ALA A 177 11.62 -11.07 -9.17
N SER A 178 11.27 -12.02 -8.29
CA SER A 178 12.00 -13.28 -8.10
C SER A 178 12.03 -14.12 -9.37
N SER A 179 10.93 -14.17 -10.13
CA SER A 179 10.85 -14.86 -11.41
C SER A 179 11.71 -14.20 -12.48
N ALA A 180 11.78 -12.87 -12.52
CA ALA A 180 12.66 -12.13 -13.43
C ALA A 180 14.15 -12.45 -13.14
N ILE A 181 14.54 -12.47 -11.87
CA ILE A 181 15.89 -12.87 -11.45
C ILE A 181 16.20 -14.34 -11.78
N MET A 182 15.21 -15.22 -11.64
CA MET A 182 15.40 -16.64 -11.99
C MET A 182 15.58 -16.81 -13.51
N GLU A 183 14.87 -16.04 -14.34
CA GLU A 183 15.04 -16.03 -15.79
C GLU A 183 16.47 -15.61 -16.20
N LEU A 184 17.03 -14.59 -15.52
CA LEU A 184 18.42 -14.20 -15.69
C LEU A 184 19.40 -15.33 -15.33
N LYS A 185 19.18 -16.00 -14.18
CA LYS A 185 20.00 -17.14 -13.74
C LYS A 185 19.98 -18.30 -14.72
N ASN A 186 18.82 -18.58 -15.30
CA ASN A 186 18.61 -19.65 -16.27
C ASN A 186 19.05 -19.26 -17.69
N LYS A 187 19.65 -18.08 -17.88
CA LYS A 187 20.08 -17.55 -19.19
C LYS A 187 18.95 -17.31 -20.19
N GLY A 188 17.73 -17.21 -19.71
CA GLY A 188 16.58 -16.83 -20.52
C GLY A 188 16.43 -15.33 -20.71
N ALA A 189 17.12 -14.53 -19.89
CA ALA A 189 17.33 -13.11 -20.08
C ALA A 189 18.82 -12.76 -19.96
N ASP A 190 19.23 -11.64 -20.56
CA ASP A 190 20.60 -11.13 -20.50
C ASP A 190 20.78 -10.22 -19.29
N ALA A 191 19.75 -9.47 -18.93
CA ALA A 191 19.73 -8.60 -17.76
C ALA A 191 18.33 -8.51 -17.13
N VAL A 192 18.29 -7.98 -15.91
CA VAL A 192 17.08 -7.56 -15.19
C VAL A 192 17.21 -6.08 -14.86
N ILE A 193 16.16 -5.30 -15.11
CA ILE A 193 16.03 -3.96 -14.56
C ILE A 193 15.13 -4.06 -13.33
N ILE A 194 15.55 -3.49 -12.21
CA ILE A 194 14.86 -3.58 -10.93
C ILE A 194 15.26 -2.40 -10.03
N ASP A 195 14.39 -2.00 -9.13
CA ASP A 195 14.71 -1.06 -8.05
C ASP A 195 15.75 -1.60 -7.09
#